data_685138ea193b929639fedbccc62d4935
#
_entry.id   685138ea193b929639fedbccc62d4935
#
_cell.length_a   1.000
_cell.length_b   1.000
_cell.length_c   1.000
_cell.angle_alpha   90.00
_cell.angle_beta   90.00
_cell.angle_gamma   90.00
#
_symmetry.space_group_name_H-M   'P 1'
#
loop_
_entity.id
_entity.type
_entity.pdbx_description
1 polymer ?
#
loop_
_entity_poly.entity_id
_entity_poly.type
_entity_poly.pdbx_seq_one_letter_code
_entity_poly.pdbx_strand_id
1 'polypeptide(L)'
;MIAQRPLGAAPVVQGCAEALPFRDGSFDAVLGVLTVHHWKNQAKGFSECARVARARVVFLTIDFDVTAGFWLFDYFPELIRIDRHIFPSVERFAEVFKSIEMITVPVPADCRDGFLGAYWKRPRAYLDPLVRESISTFSKIGNIDTQVERLERDVDSGTWDRRYSRLHDLSQIDLGYRLMIASGFPYK
;
A
#
# COMPACT_ATOMS: atom_id res chain seq x y z
N MET A 1 -18.48 -1.81 -4.47
CA MET A 1 -17.46 -2.90 -4.44
C MET A 1 -18.10 -4.30 -4.42
N ILE A 2 -18.93 -4.70 -3.44
CA ILE A 2 -19.53 -6.07 -3.42
C ILE A 2 -20.40 -6.32 -4.67
N ALA A 3 -21.24 -5.37 -5.06
CA ALA A 3 -22.10 -5.45 -6.24
C ALA A 3 -21.37 -5.49 -7.60
N GLN A 4 -20.08 -5.19 -7.64
CA GLN A 4 -19.26 -5.18 -8.86
C GLN A 4 -18.44 -6.47 -9.04
N ARG A 5 -18.64 -7.46 -8.18
CA ARG A 5 -17.88 -8.71 -8.25
C ARG A 5 -18.38 -9.57 -9.41
N PRO A 6 -17.47 -10.22 -10.17
CA PRO A 6 -17.88 -11.11 -11.25
C PRO A 6 -18.59 -12.36 -10.70
N LEU A 7 -19.45 -12.94 -11.53
CA LEU A 7 -20.06 -14.24 -11.24
C LEU A 7 -18.97 -15.31 -11.03
N GLY A 8 -19.10 -16.11 -9.98
CA GLY A 8 -18.10 -17.14 -9.65
C GLY A 8 -16.91 -16.65 -8.81
N ALA A 9 -16.86 -15.37 -8.44
CA ALA A 9 -15.86 -14.89 -7.48
C ALA A 9 -16.00 -15.59 -6.12
N ALA A 10 -14.89 -15.71 -5.37
CA ALA A 10 -14.87 -16.30 -4.05
C ALA A 10 -15.95 -15.68 -3.12
N PRO A 11 -16.50 -16.43 -2.15
CA PRO A 11 -17.47 -15.89 -1.20
C PRO A 11 -16.99 -14.60 -0.55
N VAL A 12 -17.90 -13.67 -0.30
CA VAL A 12 -17.61 -12.41 0.37
C VAL A 12 -18.50 -12.23 1.59
N VAL A 13 -17.90 -11.79 2.69
CA VAL A 13 -18.60 -11.46 3.93
C VAL A 13 -18.27 -10.02 4.27
N GLN A 14 -19.30 -9.20 4.51
CA GLN A 14 -19.10 -7.85 5.02
C GLN A 14 -18.78 -7.93 6.51
N GLY A 15 -17.69 -7.27 6.92
CA GLY A 15 -17.22 -7.26 8.31
C GLY A 15 -16.32 -6.06 8.59
N CYS A 16 -16.00 -5.90 9.88
CA CYS A 16 -15.03 -4.94 10.36
C CYS A 16 -13.74 -5.70 10.73
N ALA A 17 -12.58 -5.16 10.38
CA ALA A 17 -11.31 -5.81 10.69
C ALA A 17 -11.10 -6.01 12.20
N GLU A 18 -11.64 -5.10 13.00
CA GLU A 18 -11.59 -5.13 14.46
C GLU A 18 -12.61 -6.08 15.13
N ALA A 19 -13.47 -6.72 14.32
CA ALA A 19 -14.47 -7.69 14.78
C ALA A 19 -14.85 -8.62 13.61
N LEU A 20 -13.95 -9.53 13.25
CA LEU A 20 -14.16 -10.47 12.15
C LEU A 20 -15.25 -11.50 12.50
N PRO A 21 -16.28 -11.69 11.64
CA PRO A 21 -17.42 -12.56 11.92
C PRO A 21 -17.09 -14.05 11.69
N PHE A 22 -15.94 -14.49 12.16
CA PHE A 22 -15.45 -15.86 12.02
C PHE A 22 -15.01 -16.42 13.36
N ARG A 23 -15.08 -17.73 13.53
CA ARG A 23 -14.58 -18.44 14.72
C ARG A 23 -13.06 -18.44 14.73
N ASP A 24 -12.48 -18.67 15.91
CA ASP A 24 -11.04 -18.83 16.09
C ASP A 24 -10.52 -19.95 15.19
N GLY A 25 -9.36 -19.69 14.56
CA GLY A 25 -8.71 -20.66 13.69
C GLY A 25 -9.56 -21.12 12.50
N SER A 26 -10.44 -20.26 11.97
CA SER A 26 -11.28 -20.61 10.80
C SER A 26 -10.50 -20.75 9.51
N PHE A 27 -9.33 -20.13 9.41
CA PHE A 27 -8.52 -20.06 8.19
C PHE A 27 -7.10 -20.56 8.44
N ASP A 28 -6.49 -21.21 7.45
CA ASP A 28 -5.08 -21.62 7.54
C ASP A 28 -4.16 -20.39 7.53
N ALA A 29 -4.52 -19.39 6.73
CA ALA A 29 -3.82 -18.11 6.68
C ALA A 29 -4.79 -16.96 6.46
N VAL A 30 -4.38 -15.76 6.89
CA VAL A 30 -5.09 -14.49 6.63
C VAL A 30 -4.19 -13.59 5.83
N LEU A 31 -4.73 -12.96 4.80
CA LEU A 31 -4.01 -12.00 3.95
C LEU A 31 -4.69 -10.64 4.01
N GLY A 32 -3.93 -9.59 4.33
CA GLY A 32 -4.34 -8.19 4.24
C GLY A 32 -3.47 -7.46 3.20
N VAL A 33 -4.09 -6.96 2.13
CA VAL A 33 -3.37 -6.27 1.05
C VAL A 33 -3.72 -4.79 1.08
N LEU A 34 -2.73 -3.94 1.39
CA LEU A 34 -2.84 -2.47 1.40
C LEU A 34 -4.14 -1.98 2.06
N THR A 35 -4.54 -2.57 3.18
CA THR A 35 -5.83 -2.31 3.85
C THR A 35 -5.67 -1.80 5.30
N VAL A 36 -4.57 -2.12 5.97
CA VAL A 36 -4.37 -1.86 7.41
C VAL A 36 -4.47 -0.36 7.74
N HIS A 37 -4.02 0.49 6.84
CA HIS A 37 -4.10 1.96 7.02
C HIS A 37 -5.53 2.54 6.99
N HIS A 38 -6.53 1.72 6.67
CA HIS A 38 -7.95 2.07 6.75
C HIS A 38 -8.61 1.65 8.07
N TRP A 39 -7.92 0.87 8.91
CA TRP A 39 -8.48 0.36 10.15
C TRP A 39 -8.44 1.43 11.24
N LYS A 40 -9.54 1.55 12.00
CA LYS A 40 -9.63 2.52 13.10
C LYS A 40 -8.74 2.14 14.27
N ASN A 41 -8.63 0.83 14.55
CA ASN A 41 -7.77 0.27 15.58
C ASN A 41 -6.95 -0.88 14.98
N GLN A 42 -5.76 -0.55 14.53
CA GLN A 42 -4.86 -1.51 13.86
C GLN A 42 -4.49 -2.68 14.79
N ALA A 43 -4.16 -2.40 16.07
CA ALA A 43 -3.77 -3.45 17.00
C ALA A 43 -4.91 -4.46 17.21
N LYS A 44 -6.15 -4.00 17.31
CA LYS A 44 -7.31 -4.88 17.41
C LYS A 44 -7.55 -5.67 16.12
N GLY A 45 -7.40 -5.04 14.96
CA GLY A 45 -7.48 -5.71 13.66
C GLY A 45 -6.40 -6.80 13.51
N PHE A 46 -5.17 -6.52 13.93
CA PHE A 46 -4.10 -7.53 13.96
C PHE A 46 -4.45 -8.71 14.88
N SER A 47 -4.98 -8.43 16.07
CA SER A 47 -5.40 -9.46 17.02
C SER A 47 -6.53 -10.33 16.45
N GLU A 48 -7.49 -9.74 15.74
CA GLU A 48 -8.57 -10.47 15.07
C GLU A 48 -8.04 -11.35 13.92
N CYS A 49 -7.12 -10.82 13.11
CA CYS A 49 -6.45 -11.58 12.08
C CYS A 49 -5.69 -12.79 12.68
N ALA A 50 -4.98 -12.59 13.80
CA ALA A 50 -4.30 -13.65 14.52
C ALA A 50 -5.28 -14.67 15.11
N ARG A 51 -6.42 -14.24 15.64
CA ARG A 51 -7.45 -15.09 16.22
C ARG A 51 -8.05 -16.05 15.19
N VAL A 52 -8.38 -15.55 14.01
CA VAL A 52 -9.03 -16.36 12.97
C VAL A 52 -8.06 -17.19 12.14
N ALA A 53 -6.75 -16.90 12.19
CA ALA A 53 -5.70 -17.63 11.49
C ALA A 53 -5.22 -18.86 12.31
N ARG A 54 -4.99 -20.00 11.65
CA ARG A 54 -4.35 -21.18 12.27
C ARG A 54 -2.83 -21.11 12.26
N ALA A 55 -2.24 -20.65 11.16
CA ALA A 55 -0.80 -20.76 10.94
C ALA A 55 -0.11 -19.44 10.67
N ARG A 56 -0.65 -18.57 9.81
CA ARG A 56 0.04 -17.36 9.35
C ARG A 56 -0.91 -16.20 9.12
N VAL A 57 -0.39 -14.99 9.36
CA VAL A 57 -1.02 -13.76 8.89
C VAL A 57 0.00 -13.03 8.01
N VAL A 58 -0.42 -12.60 6.84
CA VAL A 58 0.42 -11.93 5.86
C VAL A 58 -0.18 -10.56 5.55
N PHE A 59 0.62 -9.50 5.68
CA PHE A 59 0.20 -8.17 5.28
C PHE A 59 1.11 -7.62 4.19
N LEU A 60 0.54 -7.15 3.10
CA LEU A 60 1.22 -6.23 2.20
C LEU A 60 0.99 -4.81 2.70
N THR A 61 2.07 -4.12 3.06
CA THR A 61 2.07 -2.76 3.60
C THR A 61 3.19 -1.94 2.97
N ILE A 62 3.37 -0.69 3.40
CA ILE A 62 4.43 0.19 2.93
C ILE A 62 5.28 0.65 4.11
N ASP A 63 6.59 0.54 3.96
CA ASP A 63 7.60 1.14 4.82
C ASP A 63 7.95 2.53 4.26
N PHE A 64 7.45 3.58 4.90
CA PHE A 64 7.63 4.94 4.43
C PHE A 64 9.03 5.51 4.67
N ASP A 65 9.88 4.88 5.44
CA ASP A 65 11.28 5.29 5.58
C ASP A 65 12.07 5.00 4.30
N VAL A 66 11.77 3.89 3.63
CA VAL A 66 12.31 3.56 2.31
C VAL A 66 11.66 4.38 1.21
N THR A 67 10.35 4.56 1.27
CA THR A 67 9.55 5.24 0.24
C THR A 67 9.89 6.75 0.12
N ALA A 68 10.48 7.35 1.15
CA ALA A 68 10.76 8.80 1.20
C ALA A 68 11.57 9.34 0.00
N GLY A 69 12.35 8.49 -0.67
CA GLY A 69 13.11 8.86 -1.87
C GLY A 69 12.33 8.73 -3.19
N PHE A 70 11.04 8.45 -3.16
CA PHE A 70 10.24 8.35 -4.38
C PHE A 70 9.98 9.73 -4.99
N TRP A 71 10.35 9.91 -6.25
CA TRP A 71 10.30 11.19 -6.97
C TRP A 71 8.91 11.86 -6.97
N LEU A 72 7.83 11.09 -6.84
CA LEU A 72 6.47 11.62 -6.82
C LEU A 72 6.28 12.62 -5.67
N PHE A 73 6.98 12.42 -4.56
CA PHE A 73 6.91 13.32 -3.40
C PHE A 73 7.65 14.65 -3.60
N ASP A 74 8.51 14.76 -4.62
CA ASP A 74 9.10 16.03 -5.02
C ASP A 74 8.05 16.97 -5.67
N TYR A 75 6.98 16.39 -6.24
CA TYR A 75 5.84 17.11 -6.80
C TYR A 75 4.67 17.22 -5.82
N PHE A 76 4.37 16.15 -5.09
CA PHE A 76 3.22 16.03 -4.19
C PHE A 76 3.67 15.66 -2.76
N PRO A 77 4.34 16.57 -2.02
CA PRO A 77 4.91 16.25 -0.71
C PRO A 77 3.85 15.95 0.35
N GLU A 78 2.61 16.38 0.14
CA GLU A 78 1.50 16.08 1.04
C GLU A 78 1.18 14.58 1.11
N LEU A 79 1.40 13.84 0.02
CA LEU A 79 1.13 12.40 -0.03
C LEU A 79 1.91 11.63 1.03
N ILE A 80 3.24 11.80 1.07
CA ILE A 80 4.05 11.10 2.07
C ILE A 80 3.73 11.53 3.49
N ARG A 81 3.40 12.82 3.70
CA ARG A 81 3.05 13.34 5.02
C ARG A 81 1.77 12.69 5.56
N ILE A 82 0.75 12.49 4.71
CA ILE A 82 -0.51 11.84 5.09
C ILE A 82 -0.27 10.35 5.32
N ASP A 83 0.35 9.66 4.37
CA ASP A 83 0.47 8.21 4.39
C ASP A 83 1.37 7.73 5.54
N ARG A 84 2.45 8.45 5.86
CA ARG A 84 3.31 8.13 7.01
C ARG A 84 2.56 8.11 8.35
N HIS A 85 1.45 8.84 8.48
CA HIS A 85 0.65 8.86 9.71
C HIS A 85 -0.37 7.73 9.80
N ILE A 86 -0.81 7.19 8.67
CA ILE A 86 -1.88 6.19 8.64
C ILE A 86 -1.38 4.76 8.45
N PHE A 87 -0.23 4.58 7.80
CA PHE A 87 0.37 3.26 7.67
C PHE A 87 1.04 2.82 8.97
N PRO A 88 0.91 1.54 9.36
CA PRO A 88 1.60 1.02 10.54
C PRO A 88 3.11 0.96 10.32
N SER A 89 3.88 1.36 11.31
CA SER A 89 5.31 1.07 11.35
C SER A 89 5.57 -0.42 11.64
N VAL A 90 6.80 -0.88 11.40
CA VAL A 90 7.20 -2.28 11.67
C VAL A 90 7.00 -2.64 13.14
N GLU A 91 7.29 -1.70 14.05
CA GLU A 91 7.14 -1.88 15.50
C GLU A 91 5.68 -2.16 15.89
N ARG A 92 4.73 -1.55 15.18
CA ARG A 92 3.31 -1.75 15.42
C ARG A 92 2.86 -3.20 15.19
N PHE A 93 3.46 -3.88 14.23
CA PHE A 93 3.24 -5.32 14.06
C PHE A 93 3.83 -6.14 15.21
N ALA A 94 5.01 -5.75 15.72
CA ALA A 94 5.68 -6.43 16.83
C ALA A 94 4.92 -6.32 18.17
N GLU A 95 4.03 -5.34 18.34
CA GLU A 95 3.15 -5.25 19.51
C GLU A 95 2.19 -6.45 19.63
N VAL A 96 1.81 -7.07 18.50
CA VAL A 96 0.84 -8.16 18.46
C VAL A 96 1.48 -9.50 18.09
N PHE A 97 2.45 -9.49 17.19
CA PHE A 97 3.05 -10.69 16.64
C PHE A 97 4.44 -10.93 17.21
N LYS A 98 4.68 -12.13 17.75
CA LYS A 98 5.99 -12.49 18.37
C LYS A 98 7.09 -12.76 17.34
N SER A 99 6.72 -13.22 16.16
CA SER A 99 7.65 -13.52 15.08
C SER A 99 7.13 -12.91 13.80
N ILE A 100 7.96 -12.09 13.18
CA ILE A 100 7.66 -11.41 11.92
C ILE A 100 8.85 -11.59 10.99
N GLU A 101 8.58 -12.14 9.81
CA GLU A 101 9.49 -12.10 8.67
C GLU A 101 9.06 -10.97 7.75
N MET A 102 10.01 -10.14 7.31
CA MET A 102 9.76 -9.04 6.39
C MET A 102 10.44 -9.30 5.05
N ILE A 103 9.65 -9.29 3.97
CA ILE A 103 10.14 -9.51 2.61
C ILE A 103 9.89 -8.25 1.79
N THR A 104 10.93 -7.76 1.11
CA THR A 104 10.83 -6.66 0.15
C THR A 104 10.03 -7.09 -1.08
N VAL A 105 9.08 -6.26 -1.50
CA VAL A 105 8.29 -6.45 -2.73
C VAL A 105 8.64 -5.32 -3.71
N PRO A 106 9.56 -5.54 -4.64
CA PRO A 106 9.90 -4.53 -5.62
C PRO A 106 8.75 -4.33 -6.62
N VAL A 107 8.57 -3.09 -7.06
CA VAL A 107 7.53 -2.72 -8.04
C VAL A 107 8.12 -2.81 -9.45
N PRO A 108 7.60 -3.67 -10.34
CA PRO A 108 8.08 -3.77 -11.72
C PRO A 108 7.73 -2.52 -12.54
N ALA A 109 8.55 -2.21 -13.54
CA ALA A 109 8.37 -1.03 -14.39
C ALA A 109 7.07 -1.07 -15.23
N ASP A 110 6.61 -2.27 -15.54
CA ASP A 110 5.39 -2.56 -16.32
C ASP A 110 4.19 -2.93 -15.43
N CYS A 111 4.23 -2.57 -14.14
CA CYS A 111 3.13 -2.85 -13.21
C CYS A 111 1.80 -2.40 -13.81
N ARG A 112 0.80 -3.31 -13.78
CA ARG A 112 -0.53 -3.08 -14.39
C ARG A 112 -1.58 -2.66 -13.38
N ASP A 113 -1.33 -2.89 -12.09
CA ASP A 113 -2.25 -2.47 -11.03
C ASP A 113 -2.11 -0.96 -10.76
N GLY A 114 -3.17 -0.33 -10.26
CA GLY A 114 -3.23 1.11 -10.00
C GLY A 114 -3.09 1.44 -8.52
N PHE A 115 -1.86 1.61 -8.03
CA PHE A 115 -1.57 2.07 -6.66
C PHE A 115 -0.46 3.13 -6.66
N LEU A 116 -0.17 3.74 -5.52
CA LEU A 116 0.71 4.90 -5.40
C LEU A 116 2.05 4.76 -6.15
N GLY A 117 2.72 3.62 -6.04
CA GLY A 117 4.02 3.37 -6.67
C GLY A 117 3.97 2.72 -8.06
N ALA A 118 2.80 2.33 -8.56
CA ALA A 118 2.67 1.52 -9.78
C ALA A 118 3.25 2.19 -11.03
N TYR A 119 3.25 3.51 -11.07
CA TYR A 119 3.65 4.27 -12.25
C TYR A 119 5.02 4.96 -12.08
N TRP A 120 5.89 4.42 -11.24
CA TRP A 120 7.17 5.04 -10.88
C TRP A 120 8.09 5.38 -12.08
N LYS A 121 7.96 4.66 -13.18
CA LYS A 121 8.70 4.87 -14.43
C LYS A 121 7.87 5.58 -15.52
N ARG A 122 6.62 5.91 -15.23
CA ARG A 122 5.64 6.45 -16.18
C ARG A 122 5.00 7.73 -15.62
N PRO A 123 5.76 8.85 -15.53
CA PRO A 123 5.30 10.06 -14.86
C PRO A 123 4.01 10.64 -15.44
N ARG A 124 3.80 10.50 -16.76
CA ARG A 124 2.56 10.96 -17.43
C ARG A 124 1.29 10.30 -16.90
N ALA A 125 1.37 9.10 -16.34
CA ALA A 125 0.22 8.44 -15.75
C ALA A 125 -0.40 9.26 -14.60
N TYR A 126 0.44 9.95 -13.80
CA TYR A 126 -0.07 10.79 -12.70
C TYR A 126 -0.70 12.12 -13.18
N LEU A 127 -0.61 12.46 -14.47
CA LEU A 127 -1.33 13.59 -15.06
C LEU A 127 -2.80 13.24 -15.34
N ASP A 128 -3.15 11.96 -15.45
CA ASP A 128 -4.51 11.49 -15.64
C ASP A 128 -5.30 11.59 -14.31
N PRO A 129 -6.41 12.35 -14.28
CA PRO A 129 -7.27 12.43 -13.09
C PRO A 129 -7.79 11.06 -12.62
N LEU A 130 -8.13 10.15 -13.54
CA LEU A 130 -8.66 8.82 -13.20
C LEU A 130 -7.61 7.97 -12.49
N VAL A 131 -6.34 8.10 -12.88
CA VAL A 131 -5.22 7.45 -12.17
C VAL A 131 -5.11 8.00 -10.75
N ARG A 132 -5.15 9.32 -10.58
CA ARG A 132 -5.08 9.94 -9.26
C ARG A 132 -6.27 9.56 -8.37
N GLU A 133 -7.48 9.51 -8.91
CA GLU A 133 -8.69 9.09 -8.20
C GLU A 133 -8.63 7.63 -7.70
N SER A 134 -7.90 6.76 -8.41
CA SER A 134 -7.67 5.37 -7.98
C SER A 134 -6.72 5.25 -6.78
N ILE A 135 -5.95 6.29 -6.47
CA ILE A 135 -4.99 6.35 -5.38
C ILE A 135 -5.60 7.13 -4.21
N SER A 136 -6.02 6.42 -3.18
CA SER A 136 -6.84 6.97 -2.09
C SER A 136 -6.27 8.21 -1.40
N THR A 137 -4.94 8.39 -1.40
CA THR A 137 -4.29 9.52 -0.74
C THR A 137 -4.46 10.82 -1.53
N PHE A 138 -4.57 10.77 -2.87
CA PHE A 138 -4.86 11.97 -3.65
C PHE A 138 -6.21 12.60 -3.29
N SER A 139 -7.21 11.80 -2.91
CA SER A 139 -8.51 12.33 -2.46
C SER A 139 -8.47 13.08 -1.13
N LYS A 140 -7.37 12.97 -0.39
CA LYS A 140 -7.18 13.58 0.95
C LYS A 140 -6.36 14.87 0.91
N ILE A 141 -5.76 15.21 -0.23
CA ILE A 141 -5.06 16.47 -0.44
C ILE A 141 -5.98 17.47 -1.15
N GLY A 142 -5.73 18.74 -0.93
CA GLY A 142 -6.54 19.82 -1.51
C GLY A 142 -6.31 20.00 -3.01
N ASN A 143 -6.46 21.26 -3.49
CA ASN A 143 -6.17 21.59 -4.88
C ASN A 143 -4.68 21.35 -5.18
N ILE A 144 -4.41 20.60 -6.26
CA ILE A 144 -3.08 20.19 -6.72
C ILE A 144 -2.79 20.64 -8.16
N ASP A 145 -3.57 21.56 -8.71
CA ASP A 145 -3.43 21.99 -10.12
C ASP A 145 -2.02 22.48 -10.41
N THR A 146 -1.46 23.32 -9.55
CA THR A 146 -0.08 23.83 -9.69
C THR A 146 0.96 22.71 -9.70
N GLN A 147 0.79 21.68 -8.86
CA GLN A 147 1.70 20.54 -8.80
C GLN A 147 1.59 19.67 -10.06
N VAL A 148 0.38 19.47 -10.55
CA VAL A 148 0.12 18.74 -11.81
C VAL A 148 0.72 19.49 -12.99
N GLU A 149 0.47 20.80 -13.11
CA GLU A 149 1.07 21.64 -14.15
C GLU A 149 2.60 21.64 -14.11
N ARG A 150 3.18 21.63 -12.91
CA ARG A 150 4.65 21.55 -12.75
C ARG A 150 5.16 20.19 -13.24
N LEU A 151 4.51 19.07 -12.88
CA LEU A 151 4.88 17.75 -13.36
C LEU A 151 4.76 17.68 -14.89
N GLU A 152 3.67 18.20 -15.46
CA GLU A 152 3.46 18.22 -16.90
C GLU A 152 4.57 18.97 -17.63
N ARG A 153 4.89 20.20 -17.21
CA ARG A 153 6.00 20.99 -17.79
C ARG A 153 7.33 20.25 -17.71
N ASP A 154 7.63 19.63 -16.57
CA ASP A 154 8.91 18.93 -16.38
C ASP A 154 9.01 17.68 -17.26
N VAL A 155 7.88 16.98 -17.47
CA VAL A 155 7.81 15.84 -18.39
C VAL A 155 7.92 16.28 -19.85
N ASP A 156 7.20 17.33 -20.24
CA ASP A 156 7.20 17.83 -21.63
C ASP A 156 8.56 18.43 -22.05
N SER A 157 9.23 19.10 -21.13
CA SER A 157 10.58 19.66 -21.37
C SER A 157 11.72 18.64 -21.25
N GLY A 158 11.44 17.39 -20.89
CA GLY A 158 12.45 16.38 -20.58
C GLY A 158 13.23 16.66 -19.29
N THR A 159 12.78 17.58 -18.46
CA THR A 159 13.43 17.90 -17.17
C THR A 159 13.28 16.75 -16.20
N TRP A 160 12.11 16.09 -16.19
CA TRP A 160 11.88 14.88 -15.38
C TRP A 160 12.86 13.77 -15.77
N ASP A 161 13.02 13.50 -17.06
CA ASP A 161 13.91 12.45 -17.58
C ASP A 161 15.37 12.69 -17.19
N ARG A 162 15.83 13.93 -17.29
CA ARG A 162 17.20 14.30 -16.87
C ARG A 162 17.39 14.13 -15.37
N ARG A 163 16.41 14.58 -14.57
CA ARG A 163 16.51 14.58 -13.10
C ARG A 163 16.49 13.16 -12.53
N TYR A 164 15.67 12.29 -13.11
CA TYR A 164 15.46 10.92 -12.64
C TYR A 164 15.99 9.89 -13.62
N SER A 165 17.01 10.24 -14.40
CA SER A 165 17.60 9.41 -15.47
C SER A 165 17.98 7.99 -15.00
N ARG A 166 18.44 7.84 -13.75
CA ARG A 166 18.76 6.54 -13.14
C ARG A 166 17.61 5.53 -13.16
N LEU A 167 16.37 6.01 -13.27
CA LEU A 167 15.19 5.13 -13.29
C LEU A 167 15.02 4.43 -14.64
N HIS A 168 15.60 4.97 -15.70
CA HIS A 168 15.44 4.41 -17.06
C HIS A 168 16.08 3.00 -17.20
N ASP A 169 17.13 2.73 -16.42
CA ASP A 169 17.86 1.46 -16.48
C ASP A 169 17.26 0.38 -15.57
N LEU A 170 16.31 0.74 -14.71
CA LEU A 170 15.71 -0.20 -13.77
C LEU A 170 14.52 -0.94 -14.38
N SER A 171 14.47 -2.26 -14.19
CA SER A 171 13.30 -3.10 -14.49
C SER A 171 12.30 -3.15 -13.33
N GLN A 172 12.75 -2.88 -12.11
CA GLN A 172 11.96 -2.82 -10.89
C GLN A 172 12.64 -1.91 -9.86
N ILE A 173 11.88 -1.44 -8.87
CA ILE A 173 12.37 -0.56 -7.81
C ILE A 173 11.77 -0.94 -6.45
N ASP A 174 12.56 -0.81 -5.38
CA ASP A 174 12.04 -0.84 -4.02
C ASP A 174 11.45 0.53 -3.65
N LEU A 175 10.14 0.58 -3.50
CA LEU A 175 9.38 1.74 -3.04
C LEU A 175 8.77 1.50 -1.65
N GLY A 176 9.41 0.68 -0.83
CA GLY A 176 8.97 0.42 0.53
C GLY A 176 7.85 -0.62 0.66
N TYR A 177 7.40 -1.27 -0.42
CA TYR A 177 6.40 -2.33 -0.28
C TYR A 177 7.00 -3.55 0.42
N ARG A 178 6.31 -4.03 1.45
CA ARG A 178 6.77 -5.10 2.33
C ARG A 178 5.67 -6.13 2.54
N LEU A 179 6.03 -7.42 2.43
CA LEU A 179 5.23 -8.50 3.00
C LEU A 179 5.69 -8.72 4.44
N MET A 180 4.78 -8.49 5.38
CA MET A 180 4.95 -8.79 6.80
C MET A 180 4.30 -10.14 7.06
N ILE A 181 5.10 -11.19 7.30
CA ILE A 181 4.62 -12.54 7.53
C ILE A 181 4.73 -12.83 9.03
N ALA A 182 3.61 -12.89 9.69
CA ALA A 182 3.53 -13.16 11.12
C ALA A 182 3.14 -14.61 11.39
N SER A 183 3.79 -15.22 12.40
CA SER A 183 3.53 -16.58 12.89
C SER A 183 3.67 -16.65 14.41
N GLY A 184 3.30 -17.79 15.00
CA GLY A 184 3.46 -18.01 16.44
C GLY A 184 2.53 -17.15 17.30
N PHE A 185 1.22 -17.23 17.07
CA PHE A 185 0.23 -16.43 17.77
C PHE A 185 0.07 -16.85 19.24
N PRO A 186 -0.21 -15.90 20.17
CA PRO A 186 -0.26 -16.15 21.60
C PRO A 186 -1.49 -16.98 22.07
N TYR A 187 -2.39 -17.40 21.18
CA TYR A 187 -3.68 -18.00 21.51
C TYR A 187 -3.81 -19.47 21.08
N LYS A 188 -2.72 -20.24 21.15
CA LYS A 188 -2.76 -21.71 21.06
C LYS A 188 -2.23 -22.34 22.32
#